data_59ca88e45f698dba70a9cc2bfe7d6156
#
_entry.id   59ca88e45f698dba70a9cc2bfe7d6156
#
_cell.length_a   1.000
_cell.length_b   1.000
_cell.length_c   1.000
_cell.angle_alpha   90.00
_cell.angle_beta   90.00
_cell.angle_gamma   90.00
#
_symmetry.space_group_name_H-M   'P 1'
#
loop_
_entity.id
_entity.type
_entity.pdbx_description
1 polymer ?
#
loop_
_entity_poly.entity_id
_entity_poly.type
_entity_poly.pdbx_seq_one_letter_code
_entity_poly.pdbx_strand_id
1 'polypeptide(L)'
;MEDFKVKDLTQAEFGRKEISIAESEMPGLMALREEYSGKSPLKGAKIIGCLHMTIQTAVLIETLVALGAEVRWSSCNIFSTQDHAAAAIAKAGIPVYAWKGETEEEYIWCIKQTIEGKKDWAPNMLLDDGGDLTAMMHQEYKELLKNVKGVSEETTTGIKALNKMEKDKTLLVPAINVNDSVTKSKFDNLYGCRDSLVDGIRRATDVMMSGKIAIVAGFGDVGKGSAASLRQSGARVLVTEADPICA
;
A
#
# COMPACT_ATOMS: atom_id res chain seq x y z
N MET A 1 0.82 26.11 8.23
CA MET A 1 0.68 24.78 8.88
C MET A 1 1.48 23.81 8.04
N GLU A 2 2.27 22.95 8.63
CA GLU A 2 3.02 21.93 7.88
C GLU A 2 2.03 20.95 7.24
N ASP A 3 2.25 20.58 5.97
CA ASP A 3 1.34 19.72 5.19
C ASP A 3 1.72 18.23 5.37
N PHE A 4 1.93 17.83 6.62
CA PHE A 4 2.17 16.44 7.02
C PHE A 4 1.88 16.20 8.51
N LYS A 5 1.70 14.92 8.88
CA LYS A 5 1.74 14.47 10.29
C LYS A 5 2.35 13.08 10.35
N VAL A 6 3.46 12.96 11.09
CA VAL A 6 4.21 11.72 11.31
C VAL A 6 4.51 11.55 12.79
N LYS A 7 4.93 10.36 13.20
CA LYS A 7 5.21 10.05 14.62
C LYS A 7 6.35 10.89 15.18
N ASP A 8 7.48 10.91 14.47
CA ASP A 8 8.72 11.53 14.90
C ASP A 8 9.58 11.89 13.70
N LEU A 9 9.67 13.18 13.39
CA LEU A 9 10.44 13.69 12.25
C LEU A 9 11.95 13.50 12.41
N THR A 10 12.45 13.30 13.65
CA THR A 10 13.88 13.08 13.89
C THR A 10 14.40 11.78 13.28
N GLN A 11 13.52 10.83 12.98
CA GLN A 11 13.86 9.55 12.33
C GLN A 11 14.13 9.68 10.81
N ALA A 12 13.98 10.86 10.23
CA ALA A 12 14.06 11.04 8.78
C ALA A 12 15.41 10.63 8.17
N GLU A 13 16.53 10.85 8.88
CA GLU A 13 17.87 10.46 8.39
C GLU A 13 18.03 8.93 8.37
N PHE A 14 17.52 8.25 9.38
CA PHE A 14 17.49 6.79 9.39
C PHE A 14 16.57 6.28 8.27
N GLY A 15 15.37 6.86 8.15
CA GLY A 15 14.44 6.54 7.06
C GLY A 15 15.07 6.69 5.68
N ARG A 16 15.85 7.74 5.43
CA ARG A 16 16.54 7.92 4.15
C ARG A 16 17.53 6.80 3.83
N LYS A 17 18.27 6.31 4.82
CA LYS A 17 19.20 5.18 4.66
C LYS A 17 18.45 3.89 4.31
N GLU A 18 17.36 3.61 5.02
CA GLU A 18 16.51 2.44 4.76
C GLU A 18 15.85 2.50 3.38
N ILE A 19 15.36 3.67 2.96
CA ILE A 19 14.81 3.87 1.61
C ILE A 19 15.89 3.63 0.54
N SER A 20 17.14 4.02 0.78
CA SER A 20 18.24 3.77 -0.17
C SER A 20 18.54 2.27 -0.33
N ILE A 21 18.33 1.47 0.72
CA ILE A 21 18.40 0.01 0.61
C ILE A 21 17.23 -0.50 -0.25
N ALA A 22 16.02 -0.02 0.01
CA ALA A 22 14.83 -0.41 -0.75
C ALA A 22 14.96 -0.06 -2.24
N GLU A 23 15.57 1.07 -2.60
CA GLU A 23 15.86 1.43 -3.99
C GLU A 23 16.70 0.35 -4.70
N SER A 24 17.67 -0.25 -4.02
CA SER A 24 18.50 -1.32 -4.57
C SER A 24 17.71 -2.61 -4.80
N GLU A 25 16.66 -2.84 -4.03
CA GLU A 25 15.79 -4.01 -4.13
C GLU A 25 14.60 -3.83 -5.09
N MET A 26 14.40 -2.61 -5.60
CA MET A 26 13.28 -2.26 -6.49
C MET A 26 13.76 -1.79 -7.88
N PRO A 27 14.49 -2.64 -8.62
CA PRO A 27 15.12 -2.25 -9.88
C PRO A 27 14.10 -1.81 -10.95
N GLY A 28 12.88 -2.32 -10.92
CA GLY A 28 11.82 -1.93 -11.86
C GLY A 28 11.42 -0.46 -11.72
N LEU A 29 11.19 0.03 -10.49
CA LEU A 29 10.89 1.44 -10.25
C LEU A 29 12.09 2.34 -10.54
N MET A 30 13.29 1.90 -10.19
CA MET A 30 14.51 2.68 -10.46
C MET A 30 14.78 2.78 -11.96
N ALA A 31 14.54 1.73 -12.74
CA ALA A 31 14.63 1.78 -14.20
C ALA A 31 13.60 2.76 -14.82
N LEU A 32 12.38 2.82 -14.27
CA LEU A 32 11.38 3.81 -14.70
C LEU A 32 11.83 5.25 -14.41
N ARG A 33 12.42 5.51 -13.23
CA ARG A 33 12.99 6.83 -12.92
C ARG A 33 14.06 7.23 -13.94
N GLU A 34 14.94 6.31 -14.32
CA GLU A 34 16.00 6.54 -15.29
C GLU A 34 15.44 6.77 -16.72
N GLU A 35 14.57 5.87 -17.17
CA GLU A 35 13.96 5.94 -18.52
C GLU A 35 13.20 7.23 -18.78
N TYR A 36 12.47 7.71 -17.75
CA TYR A 36 11.64 8.92 -17.86
C TYR A 36 12.30 10.16 -17.24
N SER A 37 13.58 10.09 -16.87
CA SER A 37 14.32 11.24 -16.36
C SER A 37 14.21 12.44 -17.31
N GLY A 38 13.77 13.59 -16.79
CA GLY A 38 13.58 14.83 -17.55
C GLY A 38 12.37 14.85 -18.49
N LYS A 39 11.61 13.76 -18.64
CA LYS A 39 10.42 13.71 -19.51
C LYS A 39 9.11 14.10 -18.80
N SER A 40 9.07 13.98 -17.47
CA SER A 40 7.92 14.28 -16.60
C SER A 40 6.56 13.74 -17.14
N PRO A 41 6.42 12.44 -17.41
CA PRO A 41 5.21 11.87 -18.01
C PRO A 41 3.97 12.01 -17.14
N LEU A 42 4.14 12.21 -15.82
CA LEU A 42 3.06 12.42 -14.86
C LEU A 42 2.81 13.90 -14.55
N LYS A 43 3.34 14.82 -15.36
CA LYS A 43 3.07 16.25 -15.19
C LYS A 43 1.57 16.53 -15.19
N GLY A 44 1.07 17.17 -14.11
CA GLY A 44 -0.34 17.45 -13.90
C GLY A 44 -1.15 16.32 -13.28
N ALA A 45 -0.53 15.16 -13.01
CA ALA A 45 -1.13 14.14 -12.16
C ALA A 45 -1.13 14.63 -10.71
N LYS A 46 -2.31 14.55 -10.06
CA LYS A 46 -2.53 14.84 -8.65
C LYS A 46 -3.02 13.56 -8.00
N ILE A 47 -2.11 12.86 -7.31
CA ILE A 47 -2.33 11.51 -6.83
C ILE A 47 -2.54 11.53 -5.32
N ILE A 48 -3.66 10.96 -4.86
CA ILE A 48 -3.78 10.51 -3.47
C ILE A 48 -3.46 9.03 -3.43
N GLY A 49 -2.53 8.65 -2.54
CA GLY A 49 -2.26 7.26 -2.21
C GLY A 49 -2.74 6.92 -0.80
N CYS A 50 -3.42 5.79 -0.67
CA CYS A 50 -3.74 5.14 0.59
C CYS A 50 -3.20 3.72 0.53
N LEU A 51 -1.93 3.55 0.91
CA LEU A 51 -1.20 2.29 0.83
C LEU A 51 -0.12 2.29 1.91
N HIS A 52 0.25 1.12 2.42
CA HIS A 52 1.19 0.92 3.52
C HIS A 52 2.40 1.84 3.44
N MET A 53 2.59 2.73 4.43
CA MET A 53 3.69 3.71 4.43
C MET A 53 5.01 3.06 4.88
N THR A 54 5.56 2.23 4.02
CA THR A 54 6.83 1.52 4.21
C THR A 54 7.98 2.16 3.43
N ILE A 55 9.20 1.67 3.63
CA ILE A 55 10.37 2.13 2.85
C ILE A 55 10.19 1.83 1.35
N GLN A 56 9.55 0.73 0.98
CA GLN A 56 9.25 0.39 -0.41
C GLN A 56 8.22 1.36 -1.01
N THR A 57 7.19 1.69 -0.26
CA THR A 57 6.20 2.69 -0.67
C THR A 57 6.83 4.08 -0.79
N ALA A 58 7.81 4.41 0.04
CA ALA A 58 8.57 5.66 -0.11
C ALA A 58 9.30 5.72 -1.46
N VAL A 59 9.88 4.61 -1.94
CA VAL A 59 10.48 4.52 -3.28
C VAL A 59 9.43 4.76 -4.37
N LEU A 60 8.22 4.23 -4.22
CA LEU A 60 7.10 4.48 -5.14
C LEU A 60 6.71 5.96 -5.15
N ILE A 61 6.49 6.56 -3.96
CA ILE A 61 6.12 7.98 -3.81
C ILE A 61 7.15 8.88 -4.50
N GLU A 62 8.43 8.67 -4.21
CA GLU A 62 9.51 9.46 -4.81
C GLU A 62 9.63 9.23 -6.32
N THR A 63 9.31 8.03 -6.80
CA THR A 63 9.24 7.74 -8.24
C THR A 63 8.11 8.54 -8.90
N LEU A 64 6.91 8.55 -8.33
CA LEU A 64 5.78 9.33 -8.84
C LEU A 64 6.12 10.83 -8.90
N VAL A 65 6.76 11.36 -7.86
CA VAL A 65 7.20 12.77 -7.81
C VAL A 65 8.29 13.03 -8.85
N ALA A 66 9.29 12.16 -8.97
CA ALA A 66 10.35 12.28 -9.98
C ALA A 66 9.80 12.28 -11.43
N LEU A 67 8.71 11.56 -11.66
CA LEU A 67 7.99 11.53 -12.93
C LEU A 67 7.07 12.74 -13.14
N GLY A 68 6.97 13.65 -12.18
CA GLY A 68 6.27 14.92 -12.28
C GLY A 68 4.89 15.00 -11.63
N ALA A 69 4.48 13.99 -10.84
CA ALA A 69 3.21 14.01 -10.11
C ALA A 69 3.29 14.90 -8.85
N GLU A 70 2.16 15.49 -8.47
CA GLU A 70 1.89 15.96 -7.12
C GLU A 70 1.27 14.80 -6.33
N VAL A 71 1.84 14.47 -5.17
CA VAL A 71 1.45 13.29 -4.39
C VAL A 71 1.06 13.70 -2.96
N ARG A 72 0.02 13.09 -2.42
CA ARG A 72 -0.37 13.15 -1.00
C ARG A 72 -0.62 11.72 -0.52
N TRP A 73 -0.20 11.37 0.68
CA TRP A 73 -0.17 9.97 1.11
C TRP A 73 -0.69 9.73 2.52
N SER A 74 -1.43 8.64 2.70
CA SER A 74 -1.76 8.04 4.00
C SER A 74 -1.50 6.53 3.96
N SER A 75 -1.43 5.90 5.13
CA SER A 75 -1.40 4.44 5.20
C SER A 75 -2.80 3.85 5.01
N CYS A 76 -2.87 2.60 4.54
CA CYS A 76 -4.10 1.82 4.45
C CYS A 76 -4.28 0.87 5.66
N ASN A 77 -3.44 0.98 6.68
CA ASN A 77 -3.50 0.13 7.87
C ASN A 77 -2.85 0.82 9.06
N ILE A 78 -3.50 0.73 10.23
CA ILE A 78 -3.08 1.40 11.47
C ILE A 78 -1.75 0.89 12.07
N PHE A 79 -1.25 -0.27 11.65
CA PHE A 79 -0.02 -0.87 12.21
C PHE A 79 1.14 -0.99 11.23
N SER A 80 0.91 -0.83 9.93
CA SER A 80 1.91 -1.15 8.90
C SER A 80 2.92 -0.05 8.63
N THR A 81 2.65 1.19 9.04
CA THR A 81 3.58 2.31 8.83
C THR A 81 4.94 2.05 9.48
N GLN A 82 6.01 2.30 8.72
CA GLN A 82 7.36 2.45 9.24
C GLN A 82 7.59 3.94 9.50
N ASP A 83 7.63 4.33 10.77
CA ASP A 83 7.65 5.75 11.18
C ASP A 83 8.83 6.52 10.58
N HIS A 84 9.98 5.87 10.44
CA HIS A 84 11.16 6.44 9.81
C HIS A 84 10.99 6.68 8.29
N ALA A 85 10.23 5.83 7.60
CA ALA A 85 9.89 6.03 6.18
C ALA A 85 8.96 7.24 6.02
N ALA A 86 7.90 7.34 6.83
CA ALA A 86 7.00 8.49 6.84
C ALA A 86 7.76 9.78 7.16
N ALA A 87 8.67 9.76 8.15
CA ALA A 87 9.50 10.90 8.50
C ALA A 87 10.42 11.36 7.34
N ALA A 88 11.00 10.42 6.59
CA ALA A 88 11.85 10.76 5.44
C ALA A 88 11.05 11.43 4.32
N ILE A 89 9.86 10.93 4.01
CA ILE A 89 8.94 11.51 3.01
C ILE A 89 8.48 12.90 3.44
N ALA A 90 8.09 13.08 4.70
CA ALA A 90 7.73 14.38 5.26
C ALA A 90 8.88 15.39 5.15
N LYS A 91 10.12 14.98 5.52
CA LYS A 91 11.32 15.82 5.43
C LYS A 91 11.67 16.20 3.98
N ALA A 92 11.34 15.35 3.01
CA ALA A 92 11.46 15.64 1.59
C ALA A 92 10.41 16.64 1.06
N GLY A 93 9.48 17.10 1.91
CA GLY A 93 8.44 18.07 1.56
C GLY A 93 7.23 17.45 0.85
N ILE A 94 7.08 16.14 0.90
CA ILE A 94 5.93 15.43 0.32
C ILE A 94 4.87 15.25 1.41
N PRO A 95 3.62 15.70 1.17
CA PRO A 95 2.54 15.55 2.13
C PRO A 95 2.27 14.09 2.49
N VAL A 96 2.42 13.75 3.77
CA VAL A 96 2.20 12.41 4.30
C VAL A 96 1.57 12.47 5.68
N TYR A 97 0.55 11.65 5.90
CA TYR A 97 -0.19 11.54 7.14
C TYR A 97 -0.23 10.06 7.51
N ALA A 98 0.74 9.60 8.30
CA ALA A 98 0.83 8.21 8.70
C ALA A 98 1.78 8.01 9.89
N TRP A 99 1.41 7.14 10.82
CA TRP A 99 2.29 6.63 11.89
C TRP A 99 1.85 5.24 12.36
N LYS A 100 2.76 4.49 12.93
CA LYS A 100 2.43 3.17 13.49
C LYS A 100 1.63 3.32 14.78
N GLY A 101 0.49 2.62 14.86
CA GLY A 101 -0.38 2.60 16.02
C GLY A 101 -1.37 3.75 16.03
N GLU A 102 -1.85 4.17 14.88
CA GLU A 102 -3.04 5.03 14.76
C GLU A 102 -4.25 4.38 15.42
N THR A 103 -5.13 5.19 16.01
CA THR A 103 -6.50 4.75 16.29
C THR A 103 -7.32 4.73 15.00
N GLU A 104 -8.50 4.13 15.04
CA GLU A 104 -9.39 4.13 13.86
C GLU A 104 -9.80 5.55 13.46
N GLU A 105 -10.04 6.43 14.45
CA GLU A 105 -10.37 7.83 14.19
C GLU A 105 -9.19 8.60 13.58
N GLU A 106 -7.96 8.35 14.05
CA GLU A 106 -6.75 8.93 13.49
C GLU A 106 -6.50 8.45 12.07
N TYR A 107 -6.72 7.17 11.79
CA TYR A 107 -6.63 6.58 10.46
C TYR A 107 -7.58 7.27 9.46
N ILE A 108 -8.86 7.39 9.81
CA ILE A 108 -9.85 8.10 9.00
C ILE A 108 -9.45 9.58 8.81
N TRP A 109 -8.97 10.22 9.87
CA TRP A 109 -8.47 11.59 9.80
C TRP A 109 -7.28 11.72 8.85
N CYS A 110 -6.34 10.77 8.85
CA CYS A 110 -5.19 10.77 7.94
C CYS A 110 -5.63 10.71 6.47
N ILE A 111 -6.58 9.84 6.13
CA ILE A 111 -7.13 9.78 4.77
C ILE A 111 -7.79 11.12 4.40
N LYS A 112 -8.61 11.70 5.29
CA LYS A 112 -9.26 13.00 5.05
C LYS A 112 -8.23 14.12 4.83
N GLN A 113 -7.11 14.14 5.57
CA GLN A 113 -6.06 15.14 5.37
C GLN A 113 -5.40 15.04 3.97
N THR A 114 -5.32 13.85 3.37
CA THR A 114 -4.82 13.75 2.00
C THR A 114 -5.77 14.39 0.99
N ILE A 115 -7.07 14.43 1.28
CA ILE A 115 -8.12 14.99 0.42
C ILE A 115 -8.27 16.51 0.67
N GLU A 116 -8.37 16.92 1.93
CA GLU A 116 -8.75 18.26 2.37
C GLU A 116 -7.56 19.17 2.71
N GLY A 117 -6.40 18.60 2.98
CA GLY A 117 -5.28 19.30 3.64
C GLY A 117 -4.68 20.46 2.87
N LYS A 118 -5.04 20.68 1.61
CA LYS A 118 -4.56 21.80 0.80
C LYS A 118 -5.72 22.46 0.06
N LYS A 119 -5.95 23.75 0.36
CA LYS A 119 -6.95 24.55 -0.34
C LYS A 119 -6.65 24.60 -1.86
N ASP A 120 -7.70 24.52 -2.67
CA ASP A 120 -7.64 24.57 -4.14
C ASP A 120 -6.83 23.43 -4.80
N TRP A 121 -6.59 22.35 -4.05
CA TRP A 121 -6.02 21.12 -4.57
C TRP A 121 -7.07 20.01 -4.59
N ALA A 122 -7.21 19.33 -5.71
CA ALA A 122 -8.12 18.19 -5.86
C ALA A 122 -7.40 17.06 -6.61
N PRO A 123 -7.59 15.81 -6.19
CA PRO A 123 -6.99 14.67 -6.87
C PRO A 123 -7.60 14.47 -8.25
N ASN A 124 -6.79 13.93 -9.16
CA ASN A 124 -7.30 13.42 -10.43
C ASN A 124 -6.93 11.94 -10.68
N MET A 125 -6.22 11.33 -9.74
CA MET A 125 -5.91 9.89 -9.72
C MET A 125 -5.89 9.40 -8.27
N LEU A 126 -6.37 8.18 -8.05
CA LEU A 126 -6.35 7.51 -6.75
C LEU A 126 -5.51 6.23 -6.86
N LEU A 127 -4.72 5.96 -5.83
CA LEU A 127 -4.02 4.70 -5.62
C LEU A 127 -4.46 4.17 -4.26
N ASP A 128 -5.12 3.03 -4.24
CA ASP A 128 -5.77 2.50 -3.04
C ASP A 128 -5.35 1.06 -2.76
N ASP A 129 -5.40 0.67 -1.51
CA ASP A 129 -5.08 -0.68 -1.04
C ASP A 129 -6.10 -1.09 0.03
N GLY A 130 -7.15 -1.76 -0.40
CA GLY A 130 -8.24 -2.22 0.45
C GLY A 130 -9.58 -1.49 0.23
N GLY A 131 -9.56 -0.36 -0.50
CA GLY A 131 -10.76 0.33 -0.95
C GLY A 131 -11.30 1.41 -0.02
N ASP A 132 -10.63 1.73 1.10
CA ASP A 132 -11.14 2.69 2.08
C ASP A 132 -11.12 4.13 1.54
N LEU A 133 -10.04 4.54 0.87
CA LEU A 133 -9.99 5.84 0.20
C LEU A 133 -11.07 5.94 -0.88
N THR A 134 -11.21 4.91 -1.69
CA THR A 134 -12.20 4.85 -2.77
C THR A 134 -13.62 4.93 -2.23
N ALA A 135 -13.92 4.18 -1.15
CA ALA A 135 -15.22 4.23 -0.49
C ALA A 135 -15.52 5.63 0.08
N MET A 136 -14.55 6.23 0.77
CA MET A 136 -14.68 7.58 1.33
C MET A 136 -14.94 8.62 0.24
N MET A 137 -14.19 8.56 -0.87
CA MET A 137 -14.39 9.46 -2.02
C MET A 137 -15.80 9.33 -2.62
N HIS A 138 -16.34 8.11 -2.69
CA HIS A 138 -17.70 7.87 -3.21
C HIS A 138 -18.80 8.28 -2.24
N GLN A 139 -18.55 8.26 -0.94
CA GLN A 139 -19.54 8.60 0.08
C GLN A 139 -19.54 10.09 0.43
N GLU A 140 -18.37 10.66 0.71
CA GLU A 140 -18.25 12.00 1.28
C GLU A 140 -17.78 13.04 0.26
N TYR A 141 -17.05 12.66 -0.82
CA TYR A 141 -16.39 13.61 -1.74
C TYR A 141 -16.78 13.42 -3.20
N LYS A 142 -18.04 13.05 -3.47
CA LYS A 142 -18.54 12.77 -4.83
C LYS A 142 -18.25 13.88 -5.85
N GLU A 143 -18.27 15.13 -5.41
CA GLU A 143 -18.01 16.26 -6.31
C GLU A 143 -16.56 16.27 -6.83
N LEU A 144 -15.61 15.80 -6.02
CA LEU A 144 -14.21 15.69 -6.43
C LEU A 144 -13.99 14.55 -7.43
N LEU A 145 -14.81 13.49 -7.39
CA LEU A 145 -14.73 12.37 -8.33
C LEU A 145 -14.92 12.78 -9.79
N LYS A 146 -15.58 13.91 -10.06
CA LYS A 146 -15.73 14.46 -11.42
C LYS A 146 -14.38 14.75 -12.10
N ASN A 147 -13.34 14.99 -11.30
CA ASN A 147 -11.98 15.26 -11.80
C ASN A 147 -11.08 14.00 -11.80
N VAL A 148 -11.53 12.93 -11.15
CA VAL A 148 -10.75 11.69 -11.00
C VAL A 148 -10.85 10.87 -12.27
N LYS A 149 -9.70 10.57 -12.87
CA LYS A 149 -9.59 9.76 -14.10
C LYS A 149 -9.73 8.27 -13.83
N GLY A 150 -9.42 7.85 -12.62
CA GLY A 150 -9.53 6.46 -12.21
C GLY A 150 -8.84 6.16 -10.89
N VAL A 151 -9.05 4.95 -10.41
CA VAL A 151 -8.40 4.37 -9.24
C VAL A 151 -7.59 3.14 -9.65
N SER A 152 -6.40 2.97 -9.08
CA SER A 152 -5.63 1.72 -9.13
C SER A 152 -5.75 1.04 -7.78
N GLU A 153 -6.27 -0.20 -7.78
CA GLU A 153 -6.47 -0.97 -6.54
C GLU A 153 -5.47 -2.12 -6.44
N GLU A 154 -4.79 -2.15 -5.32
CA GLU A 154 -3.64 -3.04 -5.04
C GLU A 154 -4.04 -4.45 -4.62
N THR A 155 -5.18 -4.64 -3.91
CA THR A 155 -5.37 -5.85 -3.12
C THR A 155 -6.75 -6.50 -3.30
N THR A 156 -6.84 -7.80 -2.98
CA THR A 156 -8.03 -8.64 -3.16
C THR A 156 -9.27 -8.07 -2.46
N THR A 157 -9.13 -7.52 -1.25
CA THR A 157 -10.28 -6.96 -0.50
C THR A 157 -10.85 -5.73 -1.20
N GLY A 158 -10.00 -4.84 -1.70
CA GLY A 158 -10.42 -3.68 -2.47
C GLY A 158 -11.06 -4.07 -3.81
N ILE A 159 -10.49 -5.05 -4.52
CA ILE A 159 -11.11 -5.56 -5.76
C ILE A 159 -12.50 -6.13 -5.51
N LYS A 160 -12.71 -6.86 -4.40
CA LYS A 160 -14.05 -7.34 -4.03
C LYS A 160 -15.02 -6.18 -3.77
N ALA A 161 -14.55 -5.11 -3.11
CA ALA A 161 -15.37 -3.91 -2.89
C ALA A 161 -15.72 -3.21 -4.20
N LEU A 162 -14.73 -3.01 -5.10
CA LEU A 162 -14.94 -2.40 -6.42
C LEU A 162 -15.90 -3.20 -7.28
N ASN A 163 -15.76 -4.52 -7.36
CA ASN A 163 -16.68 -5.40 -8.08
C ASN A 163 -18.13 -5.32 -7.54
N LYS A 164 -18.27 -5.18 -6.21
CA LYS A 164 -19.58 -4.95 -5.62
C LYS A 164 -20.15 -3.59 -6.03
N MET A 165 -19.33 -2.54 -5.94
CA MET A 165 -19.75 -1.19 -6.36
C MET A 165 -20.13 -1.13 -7.84
N GLU A 166 -19.40 -1.84 -8.71
CA GLU A 166 -19.74 -1.95 -10.13
C GLU A 166 -21.09 -2.67 -10.34
N LYS A 167 -21.27 -3.81 -9.68
CA LYS A 167 -22.54 -4.56 -9.74
C LYS A 167 -23.73 -3.75 -9.24
N ASP A 168 -23.53 -2.99 -8.18
CA ASP A 168 -24.55 -2.13 -7.57
C ASP A 168 -24.69 -0.78 -8.33
N LYS A 169 -23.91 -0.56 -9.39
CA LYS A 169 -23.86 0.68 -10.19
C LYS A 169 -23.54 1.93 -9.36
N THR A 170 -22.76 1.77 -8.33
CA THR A 170 -22.31 2.86 -7.45
C THR A 170 -20.86 3.28 -7.69
N LEU A 171 -20.11 2.54 -8.51
CA LEU A 171 -18.75 2.92 -8.93
C LEU A 171 -18.85 4.05 -9.96
N LEU A 172 -18.32 5.23 -9.61
CA LEU A 172 -18.47 6.47 -10.40
C LEU A 172 -17.25 6.78 -11.27
N VAL A 173 -16.14 6.06 -11.10
CA VAL A 173 -14.89 6.26 -11.84
C VAL A 173 -14.35 4.94 -12.36
N PRO A 174 -13.56 4.92 -13.44
CA PRO A 174 -12.87 3.71 -13.88
C PRO A 174 -11.95 3.16 -12.78
N ALA A 175 -11.88 1.84 -12.68
CA ALA A 175 -11.00 1.16 -11.73
C ALA A 175 -10.08 0.17 -12.44
N ILE A 176 -8.80 0.17 -12.06
CA ILE A 176 -7.79 -0.75 -12.58
C ILE A 176 -7.49 -1.77 -11.48
N ASN A 177 -7.77 -3.02 -11.76
CA ASN A 177 -7.42 -4.15 -10.91
C ASN A 177 -5.94 -4.50 -11.09
N VAL A 178 -5.09 -3.94 -10.23
CA VAL A 178 -3.65 -4.26 -10.22
C VAL A 178 -3.41 -5.62 -9.57
N ASN A 179 -4.20 -5.97 -8.56
CA ASN A 179 -4.03 -7.22 -7.81
C ASN A 179 -4.01 -8.46 -8.71
N ASP A 180 -4.91 -8.54 -9.69
CA ASP A 180 -5.07 -9.74 -10.52
C ASP A 180 -4.17 -9.72 -11.78
N SER A 181 -3.33 -8.70 -11.94
CA SER A 181 -2.28 -8.78 -12.96
C SER A 181 -1.33 -9.93 -12.65
N VAL A 182 -0.88 -10.66 -13.69
CA VAL A 182 0.03 -11.81 -13.52
C VAL A 182 1.30 -11.41 -12.80
N THR A 183 1.84 -10.25 -13.13
CA THR A 183 3.07 -9.71 -12.52
C THR A 183 2.89 -9.24 -11.08
N LYS A 184 1.65 -9.16 -10.56
CA LYS A 184 1.37 -8.85 -9.14
C LYS A 184 0.96 -10.11 -8.38
N SER A 185 -0.22 -10.68 -8.65
CA SER A 185 -0.77 -11.75 -7.81
C SER A 185 0.05 -13.04 -7.80
N LYS A 186 0.63 -13.40 -8.94
CA LYS A 186 1.43 -14.64 -9.05
C LYS A 186 2.86 -14.48 -8.54
N PHE A 187 3.27 -13.28 -8.20
CA PHE A 187 4.56 -12.98 -7.59
C PHE A 187 4.40 -12.47 -6.16
N ASP A 188 3.81 -11.31 -5.96
CA ASP A 188 3.70 -10.70 -4.63
C ASP A 188 2.81 -11.51 -3.68
N ASN A 189 1.58 -11.83 -4.09
CA ASN A 189 0.66 -12.54 -3.20
C ASN A 189 1.20 -13.95 -2.81
N LEU A 190 1.91 -14.61 -3.71
CA LEU A 190 2.47 -15.93 -3.48
C LEU A 190 3.87 -15.86 -2.84
N TYR A 191 4.82 -15.27 -3.53
CA TYR A 191 6.23 -15.27 -3.12
C TYR A 191 6.54 -14.20 -2.08
N GLY A 192 5.94 -13.01 -2.18
CA GLY A 192 6.09 -11.96 -1.19
C GLY A 192 5.58 -12.40 0.18
N CYS A 193 4.39 -13.01 0.24
CA CYS A 193 3.87 -13.56 1.50
C CYS A 193 4.65 -14.78 1.98
N ARG A 194 5.21 -15.59 1.07
CA ARG A 194 6.08 -16.71 1.44
C ARG A 194 7.35 -16.22 2.13
N ASP A 195 7.92 -15.11 1.70
CA ASP A 195 9.10 -14.53 2.33
C ASP A 195 8.75 -13.81 3.63
N SER A 196 7.76 -12.93 3.59
CA SER A 196 7.46 -12.01 4.69
C SER A 196 6.74 -12.63 5.90
N LEU A 197 5.95 -13.71 5.73
CA LEU A 197 5.13 -14.23 6.83
C LEU A 197 5.99 -14.71 8.01
N VAL A 198 6.95 -15.58 7.75
CA VAL A 198 7.79 -16.16 8.82
C VAL A 198 8.74 -15.12 9.39
N ASP A 199 9.25 -14.20 8.56
CA ASP A 199 10.03 -13.05 9.02
C ASP A 199 9.21 -12.19 9.98
N GLY A 200 7.99 -11.82 9.60
CA GLY A 200 7.08 -11.04 10.44
C GLY A 200 6.76 -11.70 11.78
N ILE A 201 6.47 -13.01 11.76
CA ILE A 201 6.21 -13.77 13.01
C ILE A 201 7.44 -13.75 13.92
N ARG A 202 8.63 -14.00 13.38
CA ARG A 202 9.88 -14.01 14.16
C ARG A 202 10.18 -12.65 14.76
N ARG A 203 10.06 -11.58 13.98
CA ARG A 203 10.27 -10.20 14.48
C ARG A 203 9.30 -9.82 15.58
N ALA A 204 8.04 -10.27 15.48
CA ALA A 204 7.01 -9.93 16.46
C ALA A 204 7.08 -10.75 17.75
N THR A 205 7.63 -11.96 17.72
CA THR A 205 7.45 -12.94 18.80
C THR A 205 8.73 -13.63 19.30
N ASP A 206 9.82 -13.55 18.54
CA ASP A 206 11.07 -14.31 18.75
C ASP A 206 10.86 -15.84 18.83
N VAL A 207 9.71 -16.34 18.31
CA VAL A 207 9.30 -17.75 18.42
C VAL A 207 9.93 -18.58 17.30
N MET A 208 10.47 -19.73 17.67
CA MET A 208 10.92 -20.77 16.74
C MET A 208 9.73 -21.42 16.04
N MET A 209 9.76 -21.54 14.71
CA MET A 209 8.70 -22.18 13.92
C MET A 209 8.78 -23.70 13.97
N SER A 210 9.99 -24.24 14.09
CA SER A 210 10.22 -25.68 14.08
C SER A 210 9.45 -26.42 15.20
N GLY A 211 8.81 -27.51 14.83
CA GLY A 211 8.04 -28.35 15.75
C GLY A 211 6.65 -27.83 16.14
N LYS A 212 6.24 -26.66 15.65
CA LYS A 212 4.92 -26.10 15.93
C LYS A 212 3.87 -26.61 14.95
N ILE A 213 2.62 -26.59 15.38
CA ILE A 213 1.46 -26.79 14.51
C ILE A 213 0.93 -25.42 14.11
N ALA A 214 0.85 -25.19 12.80
CA ALA A 214 0.33 -23.97 12.22
C ALA A 214 -0.93 -24.28 11.41
N ILE A 215 -1.97 -23.47 11.59
CA ILE A 215 -3.21 -23.55 10.79
C ILE A 215 -3.22 -22.35 9.86
N VAL A 216 -3.34 -22.61 8.56
CA VAL A 216 -3.50 -21.58 7.52
C VAL A 216 -4.95 -21.62 7.04
N ALA A 217 -5.68 -20.55 7.30
CA ALA A 217 -7.05 -20.40 6.88
C ALA A 217 -7.10 -19.68 5.51
N GLY A 218 -7.49 -20.42 4.48
CA GLY A 218 -7.43 -20.00 3.07
C GLY A 218 -6.22 -20.58 2.33
N PHE A 219 -6.42 -21.03 1.07
CA PHE A 219 -5.37 -21.62 0.25
C PHE A 219 -5.32 -21.07 -1.17
N GLY A 220 -5.67 -19.77 -1.32
CA GLY A 220 -5.35 -18.96 -2.49
C GLY A 220 -3.84 -18.68 -2.56
N ASP A 221 -3.41 -17.71 -3.39
CA ASP A 221 -1.99 -17.43 -3.59
C ASP A 221 -1.26 -17.09 -2.27
N VAL A 222 -1.84 -16.22 -1.44
CA VAL A 222 -1.30 -15.88 -0.11
C VAL A 222 -1.19 -17.10 0.80
N GLY A 223 -2.25 -17.90 0.90
CA GLY A 223 -2.28 -19.10 1.75
C GLY A 223 -1.26 -20.14 1.29
N LYS A 224 -1.10 -20.35 -0.01
CA LYS A 224 -0.11 -21.27 -0.58
C LYS A 224 1.33 -20.82 -0.25
N GLY A 225 1.63 -19.54 -0.41
CA GLY A 225 2.92 -18.96 -0.03
C GLY A 225 3.20 -19.13 1.46
N SER A 226 2.23 -18.75 2.29
CA SER A 226 2.29 -18.84 3.75
C SER A 226 2.52 -20.28 4.24
N ALA A 227 1.74 -21.23 3.74
CA ALA A 227 1.88 -22.63 4.09
C ALA A 227 3.26 -23.20 3.69
N ALA A 228 3.76 -22.83 2.52
CA ALA A 228 5.08 -23.24 2.06
C ALA A 228 6.20 -22.74 2.98
N SER A 229 6.15 -21.47 3.38
CA SER A 229 7.12 -20.82 4.27
C SER A 229 7.14 -21.47 5.66
N LEU A 230 5.98 -21.68 6.26
CA LEU A 230 5.83 -22.33 7.56
C LEU A 230 6.38 -23.77 7.52
N ARG A 231 6.04 -24.54 6.47
CA ARG A 231 6.53 -25.91 6.29
C ARG A 231 8.05 -25.94 6.15
N GLN A 232 8.62 -25.05 5.34
CA GLN A 232 10.09 -24.96 5.16
C GLN A 232 10.81 -24.58 6.47
N SER A 233 10.15 -23.84 7.34
CA SER A 233 10.66 -23.47 8.66
C SER A 233 10.48 -24.58 9.72
N GLY A 234 10.00 -25.77 9.32
CA GLY A 234 9.88 -26.94 10.18
C GLY A 234 8.58 -27.03 10.98
N ALA A 235 7.56 -26.25 10.65
CA ALA A 235 6.24 -26.38 11.24
C ALA A 235 5.45 -27.53 10.57
N ARG A 236 4.55 -28.16 11.33
CA ARG A 236 3.47 -28.98 10.79
C ARG A 236 2.32 -28.10 10.37
N VAL A 237 2.05 -28.01 9.08
CA VAL A 237 1.04 -27.10 8.54
C VAL A 237 -0.26 -27.85 8.27
N LEU A 238 -1.36 -27.29 8.74
CA LEU A 238 -2.73 -27.69 8.41
C LEU A 238 -3.37 -26.52 7.63
N VAL A 239 -4.13 -26.84 6.59
CA VAL A 239 -4.79 -25.86 5.75
C VAL A 239 -6.29 -26.07 5.81
N THR A 240 -7.07 -24.98 5.84
CA THR A 240 -8.51 -24.99 5.63
C THR A 240 -8.82 -24.11 4.42
N GLU A 241 -9.71 -24.57 3.54
CA GLU A 241 -10.12 -23.84 2.34
C GLU A 241 -11.60 -24.11 2.06
N ALA A 242 -12.31 -23.07 1.67
CA ALA A 242 -13.73 -23.17 1.29
C ALA A 242 -13.92 -23.44 -0.21
N ASP A 243 -12.98 -22.97 -1.05
CA ASP A 243 -13.01 -23.20 -2.48
C ASP A 243 -12.35 -24.54 -2.83
N PRO A 244 -13.12 -25.52 -3.36
CA PRO A 244 -12.58 -26.84 -3.71
C PRO A 244 -11.55 -26.79 -4.85
N ILE A 245 -11.51 -25.73 -5.64
CA ILE A 245 -10.50 -25.56 -6.70
C ILE A 245 -9.16 -25.15 -6.10
N CYS A 246 -9.18 -24.37 -5.03
CA CYS A 246 -7.96 -23.95 -4.34
C CYS A 246 -7.41 -25.02 -3.38
N ALA A 247 -8.29 -25.89 -2.83
CA ALA A 247 -7.94 -27.00 -1.94
C ALA A 247 -7.27 -28.15 -2.70
#